data_32c5f14cfeae7b9de726dd336a7b0455
#
_entry.id   32c5f14cfeae7b9de726dd336a7b0455
#
_cell.length_a   1.000
_cell.length_b   1.000
_cell.length_c   1.000
_cell.angle_alpha   90.00
_cell.angle_beta   90.00
_cell.angle_gamma   90.00
#
_symmetry.space_group_name_H-M   'P 1'
#
loop_
_entity.id
_entity.type
_entity.pdbx_description
1 polymer ?
#
loop_
_entity_poly.entity_id
_entity_poly.type
_entity_poly.pdbx_seq_one_letter_code
_entity_poly.pdbx_strand_id
1 'polypeptide(L)'
;MARLLLSLWMVALLSACGAESVWAPDEDIRAKAYRHNGPASLTLITVISNRSGAGGHTGLLINGSQRVVWDPAGSWYSPNAPERNDLHYGMTDRMVEVYVDYHTRETYHTVLQELEVSPEVAELALKEAAAYGAVSKAACSQSTSTILSRLPGFESINATFFPKRTMDAFAKFPGVKTRKVFDNDPDDNSAKLPAGG
;
A
#
# COMPACT_ATOMS: atom_id res chain seq x y z
N MET A 1 -19.23 -35.78 -22.87
CA MET A 1 -18.70 -35.70 -21.52
C MET A 1 -17.31 -35.08 -21.43
N ALA A 2 -16.30 -35.47 -22.23
CA ALA A 2 -14.96 -34.87 -22.19
C ALA A 2 -14.90 -33.33 -22.41
N ARG A 3 -15.73 -32.79 -23.31
CA ARG A 3 -15.79 -31.35 -23.59
C ARG A 3 -16.37 -30.53 -22.42
N LEU A 4 -17.32 -31.08 -21.69
CA LEU A 4 -17.88 -30.44 -20.48
C LEU A 4 -16.86 -30.40 -19.32
N LEU A 5 -16.07 -31.45 -19.16
CA LEU A 5 -15.02 -31.53 -18.13
C LEU A 5 -13.88 -30.54 -18.43
N LEU A 6 -13.50 -30.38 -19.73
CA LEU A 6 -12.48 -29.40 -20.12
C LEU A 6 -12.93 -27.96 -19.85
N SER A 7 -14.22 -27.64 -20.09
CA SER A 7 -14.80 -26.33 -19.82
C SER A 7 -14.86 -26.01 -18.32
N LEU A 8 -15.16 -27.01 -17.48
CA LEU A 8 -15.16 -26.88 -16.02
C LEU A 8 -13.75 -26.62 -15.46
N TRP A 9 -12.75 -27.30 -16.03
CA TRP A 9 -11.34 -27.09 -15.66
C TRP A 9 -10.83 -25.69 -16.04
N MET A 10 -11.24 -25.18 -17.19
CA MET A 10 -10.83 -23.82 -17.64
C MET A 10 -11.46 -22.72 -16.77
N VAL A 11 -12.67 -22.91 -16.25
CA VAL A 11 -13.31 -21.97 -15.32
C VAL A 11 -12.65 -22.01 -13.94
N ALA A 12 -12.20 -23.17 -13.47
CA ALA A 12 -11.49 -23.29 -12.19
C ALA A 12 -10.10 -22.63 -12.19
N LEU A 13 -9.43 -22.55 -13.35
CA LEU A 13 -8.13 -21.86 -13.49
C LEU A 13 -8.25 -20.33 -13.49
N LEU A 14 -9.43 -19.79 -13.81
CA LEU A 14 -9.67 -18.34 -13.79
C LEU A 14 -9.91 -17.77 -12.39
N SER A 15 -10.23 -18.60 -11.40
CA SER A 15 -10.41 -18.16 -10.01
C SER A 15 -9.11 -18.02 -9.22
N ALA A 16 -7.95 -18.45 -9.75
CA ALA A 16 -6.67 -18.43 -9.04
C ALA A 16 -5.94 -17.06 -9.04
N CYS A 17 -6.45 -16.06 -9.76
CA CYS A 17 -5.87 -14.69 -9.84
C CYS A 17 -6.77 -13.63 -9.22
N GLY A 18 -7.71 -13.98 -8.36
CA GLY A 18 -8.57 -13.05 -7.66
C GLY A 18 -7.82 -12.23 -6.63
N ALA A 19 -8.30 -11.01 -6.36
CA ALA A 19 -7.88 -10.24 -5.20
C ALA A 19 -8.37 -10.93 -3.93
N GLU A 20 -7.53 -10.97 -2.90
CA GLU A 20 -7.87 -11.56 -1.60
C GLU A 20 -8.57 -10.52 -0.75
N SER A 21 -9.86 -10.72 -0.46
CA SER A 21 -10.64 -9.75 0.31
C SER A 21 -10.52 -10.06 1.79
N VAL A 22 -10.00 -9.09 2.54
CA VAL A 22 -9.97 -9.09 4.01
C VAL A 22 -10.94 -8.03 4.51
N TRP A 23 -11.67 -8.32 5.60
CA TRP A 23 -12.62 -7.35 6.15
C TRP A 23 -12.67 -7.41 7.68
N ALA A 24 -11.91 -6.55 8.33
CA ALA A 24 -11.93 -6.40 9.78
C ALA A 24 -13.29 -5.85 10.26
N PRO A 25 -13.81 -6.32 11.43
CA PRO A 25 -15.03 -5.80 12.04
C PRO A 25 -14.97 -4.29 12.33
N ASP A 26 -16.12 -3.63 12.35
CA ASP A 26 -16.21 -2.20 12.67
C ASP A 26 -15.67 -1.86 14.06
N GLU A 27 -15.84 -2.76 15.01
CA GLU A 27 -15.34 -2.61 16.37
C GLU A 27 -13.81 -2.56 16.43
N ASP A 28 -13.13 -3.40 15.63
CA ASP A 28 -11.67 -3.42 15.56
C ASP A 28 -11.13 -2.15 14.92
N ILE A 29 -11.75 -1.70 13.83
CA ILE A 29 -11.41 -0.42 13.17
C ILE A 29 -11.57 0.74 14.16
N ARG A 30 -12.70 0.81 14.88
CA ARG A 30 -12.93 1.88 15.86
C ARG A 30 -11.97 1.82 17.05
N ALA A 31 -11.64 0.62 17.53
CA ALA A 31 -10.73 0.42 18.67
C ALA A 31 -9.28 0.82 18.33
N LYS A 32 -8.89 0.71 17.05
CA LYS A 32 -7.54 1.05 16.56
C LYS A 32 -7.48 2.37 15.80
N ALA A 33 -8.61 3.08 15.65
CA ALA A 33 -8.63 4.38 14.97
C ALA A 33 -7.57 5.32 15.53
N TYR A 34 -6.72 5.85 14.68
CA TYR A 34 -5.64 6.73 15.06
C TYR A 34 -5.60 7.97 14.18
N ARG A 35 -5.52 9.14 14.83
CA ARG A 35 -5.32 10.44 14.19
C ARG A 35 -3.93 10.96 14.55
N HIS A 36 -3.12 11.22 13.56
CA HIS A 36 -1.82 11.85 13.73
C HIS A 36 -1.98 13.38 13.87
N ASN A 37 -1.21 13.98 14.78
CA ASN A 37 -1.32 15.43 15.08
C ASN A 37 -0.54 16.33 14.09
N GLY A 38 0.22 15.74 13.15
CA GLY A 38 0.93 16.48 12.11
C GLY A 38 -0.01 17.00 11.00
N PRO A 39 0.53 17.74 10.03
CA PRO A 39 -0.22 18.22 8.89
C PRO A 39 -0.81 17.08 8.07
N ALA A 40 -1.91 17.36 7.36
CA ALA A 40 -2.45 16.42 6.40
C ALA A 40 -1.40 16.15 5.31
N SER A 41 -1.15 14.88 5.01
CA SER A 41 -0.08 14.49 4.09
C SER A 41 -0.34 13.16 3.40
N LEU A 42 0.31 12.98 2.26
CA LEU A 42 0.44 11.72 1.55
C LEU A 42 1.90 11.31 1.54
N THR A 43 2.20 10.06 1.93
CA THR A 43 3.56 9.52 1.79
C THR A 43 3.52 8.32 0.86
N LEU A 44 4.05 8.50 -0.35
CA LEU A 44 4.27 7.38 -1.26
C LEU A 44 5.43 6.53 -0.73
N ILE A 45 5.19 5.24 -0.56
CA ILE A 45 6.15 4.26 -0.06
C ILE A 45 6.49 3.34 -1.22
N THR A 46 7.76 3.32 -1.64
CA THR A 46 8.20 2.48 -2.76
C THR A 46 9.33 1.57 -2.30
N VAL A 47 9.16 0.28 -2.50
CA VAL A 47 10.17 -0.75 -2.22
C VAL A 47 11.01 -0.95 -3.47
N ILE A 48 12.33 -0.80 -3.35
CA ILE A 48 13.28 -0.81 -4.48
C ILE A 48 14.30 -1.93 -4.26
N SER A 49 14.50 -2.75 -5.29
CA SER A 49 15.54 -3.78 -5.28
C SER A 49 16.93 -3.15 -5.24
N ASN A 50 17.76 -3.52 -4.26
CA ASN A 50 19.13 -3.05 -4.10
C ASN A 50 20.02 -3.48 -5.26
N ARG A 51 19.72 -4.65 -5.86
CA ARG A 51 20.49 -5.20 -6.98
C ARG A 51 20.20 -4.55 -8.32
N SER A 52 18.91 -4.31 -8.63
CA SER A 52 18.47 -3.90 -9.97
C SER A 52 17.98 -2.46 -10.05
N GLY A 53 17.67 -1.84 -8.92
CA GLY A 53 16.99 -0.54 -8.87
C GLY A 53 15.52 -0.60 -9.35
N ALA A 54 14.98 -1.79 -9.61
CA ALA A 54 13.58 -1.97 -9.98
C ALA A 54 12.66 -1.81 -8.77
N GLY A 55 11.47 -1.25 -9.00
CA GLY A 55 10.42 -1.18 -7.99
C GLY A 55 9.77 -2.55 -7.78
N GLY A 56 9.74 -3.02 -6.52
CA GLY A 56 9.11 -4.28 -6.12
C GLY A 56 7.69 -4.10 -5.59
N HIS A 57 7.41 -2.98 -4.92
CA HIS A 57 6.11 -2.71 -4.31
C HIS A 57 5.82 -1.21 -4.20
N THR A 58 4.54 -0.86 -4.01
CA THR A 58 4.08 0.51 -3.79
C THR A 58 2.94 0.53 -2.78
N GLY A 59 3.10 1.30 -1.71
CA GLY A 59 2.06 1.63 -0.74
C GLY A 59 1.85 3.14 -0.63
N LEU A 60 0.77 3.55 0.04
CA LEU A 60 0.46 4.96 0.28
C LEU A 60 0.00 5.16 1.73
N LEU A 61 0.82 5.83 2.53
CA LEU A 61 0.42 6.31 3.85
C LEU A 61 -0.38 7.61 3.68
N ILE A 62 -1.57 7.65 4.25
CA ILE A 62 -2.50 8.77 4.18
C ILE A 62 -2.71 9.30 5.60
N ASN A 63 -2.37 10.57 5.82
CA ASN A 63 -2.63 11.29 7.07
C ASN A 63 -3.80 12.26 6.87
N GLY A 64 -5.02 11.77 7.01
CA GLY A 64 -6.28 12.52 6.94
C GLY A 64 -6.98 12.61 8.29
N SER A 65 -8.29 12.43 8.31
CA SER A 65 -9.09 12.31 9.54
C SER A 65 -8.69 11.09 10.38
N GLN A 66 -8.18 10.05 9.72
CA GLN A 66 -7.46 8.92 10.29
C GLN A 66 -6.13 8.74 9.55
N ARG A 67 -5.14 8.17 10.25
CA ARG A 67 -3.90 7.75 9.60
C ARG A 67 -3.97 6.27 9.24
N VAL A 68 -3.87 6.00 7.95
CA VAL A 68 -4.00 4.66 7.35
C VAL A 68 -2.86 4.40 6.37
N VAL A 69 -2.57 3.13 6.09
CA VAL A 69 -1.74 2.76 4.94
C VAL A 69 -2.55 1.93 3.95
N TRP A 70 -2.53 2.34 2.71
CA TRP A 70 -2.96 1.57 1.55
C TRP A 70 -1.80 0.70 1.10
N ASP A 71 -1.92 -0.63 1.25
CA ASP A 71 -0.90 -1.64 0.95
C ASP A 71 -1.40 -2.65 -0.08
N PRO A 72 -1.69 -2.20 -1.32
CA PRO A 72 -2.43 -2.99 -2.30
C PRO A 72 -1.67 -4.25 -2.72
N ALA A 73 -2.32 -5.40 -2.63
CA ALA A 73 -1.75 -6.72 -2.90
C ALA A 73 -0.50 -7.03 -2.05
N GLY A 74 -0.37 -6.36 -0.91
CA GLY A 74 0.70 -6.57 0.07
C GLY A 74 0.53 -7.90 0.81
N SER A 75 1.56 -8.25 1.58
CA SER A 75 1.53 -9.41 2.47
C SER A 75 1.78 -9.03 3.93
N TRP A 76 1.89 -7.71 4.20
CA TRP A 76 2.02 -7.23 5.55
C TRP A 76 0.71 -7.39 6.32
N TYR A 77 0.82 -7.83 7.56
CA TYR A 77 -0.30 -8.02 8.47
C TYR A 77 0.09 -7.63 9.89
N SER A 78 -0.83 -7.00 10.61
CA SER A 78 -0.68 -6.75 12.05
C SER A 78 -2.02 -6.71 12.76
N PRO A 79 -2.19 -7.40 13.91
CA PRO A 79 -3.41 -7.31 14.71
C PRO A 79 -3.63 -5.91 15.32
N ASN A 80 -2.59 -5.07 15.31
CA ASN A 80 -2.68 -3.67 15.74
C ASN A 80 -3.00 -2.69 14.61
N ALA A 81 -3.07 -3.17 13.37
CA ALA A 81 -3.45 -2.40 12.19
C ALA A 81 -4.49 -3.19 11.38
N PRO A 82 -5.76 -3.27 11.86
CA PRO A 82 -6.79 -4.05 11.20
C PRO A 82 -7.01 -3.59 9.77
N GLU A 83 -7.27 -4.56 8.89
CA GLU A 83 -7.32 -4.36 7.44
C GLU A 83 -8.74 -4.47 6.89
N ARG A 84 -9.03 -3.61 5.91
CA ARG A 84 -10.16 -3.76 4.99
C ARG A 84 -9.70 -3.60 3.56
N ASN A 85 -9.62 -4.71 2.82
CA ASN A 85 -9.25 -4.71 1.41
C ASN A 85 -7.99 -3.88 1.13
N ASP A 86 -6.86 -4.30 1.63
CA ASP A 86 -5.57 -3.63 1.47
C ASP A 86 -5.44 -2.25 2.17
N LEU A 87 -6.46 -1.78 2.89
CA LEU A 87 -6.39 -0.56 3.69
C LEU A 87 -6.24 -0.90 5.17
N HIS A 88 -5.10 -0.57 5.74
CA HIS A 88 -4.78 -0.82 7.15
C HIS A 88 -5.00 0.44 7.98
N TYR A 89 -5.73 0.29 9.09
CA TYR A 89 -6.09 1.37 10.00
C TYR A 89 -5.17 1.38 11.23
N GLY A 90 -5.19 2.48 11.98
CA GLY A 90 -4.42 2.56 13.24
C GLY A 90 -2.91 2.74 13.04
N MET A 91 -2.49 3.40 11.98
CA MET A 91 -1.08 3.62 11.64
C MET A 91 -0.43 4.66 12.54
N THR A 92 -0.19 4.30 13.80
CA THR A 92 0.66 5.09 14.71
C THR A 92 2.08 5.21 14.17
N ASP A 93 2.91 6.11 14.74
CA ASP A 93 4.31 6.23 14.32
C ASP A 93 5.04 4.88 14.44
N ARG A 94 4.78 4.15 15.52
CA ARG A 94 5.34 2.80 15.71
C ARG A 94 4.86 1.82 14.65
N MET A 95 3.59 1.86 14.24
CA MET A 95 3.07 0.96 13.20
C MET A 95 3.64 1.31 11.82
N VAL A 96 3.87 2.59 11.54
CA VAL A 96 4.58 3.01 10.30
C VAL A 96 6.03 2.50 10.30
N GLU A 97 6.74 2.59 11.43
CA GLU A 97 8.08 2.00 11.56
C GLU A 97 8.08 0.50 11.29
N VAL A 98 7.16 -0.25 11.92
CA VAL A 98 7.02 -1.71 11.71
C VAL A 98 6.70 -2.04 10.26
N TYR A 99 5.82 -1.25 9.61
CA TYR A 99 5.50 -1.43 8.20
C TYR A 99 6.71 -1.20 7.28
N VAL A 100 7.45 -0.12 7.52
CA VAL A 100 8.66 0.21 6.75
C VAL A 100 9.74 -0.85 6.98
N ASP A 101 9.95 -1.26 8.20
CA ASP A 101 10.91 -2.30 8.59
C ASP A 101 10.59 -3.65 7.91
N TYR A 102 9.31 -4.05 7.87
CA TYR A 102 8.88 -5.25 7.15
C TYR A 102 9.25 -5.25 5.67
N HIS A 103 9.23 -4.07 5.03
CA HIS A 103 9.51 -3.90 3.60
C HIS A 103 10.98 -3.59 3.30
N THR A 104 11.80 -3.30 4.33
CA THR A 104 13.23 -2.99 4.19
C THR A 104 14.05 -4.19 4.64
N ARG A 105 14.98 -4.63 3.80
CA ARG A 105 15.82 -5.81 4.06
C ARG A 105 17.09 -5.76 3.20
N GLU A 106 18.01 -6.70 3.37
CA GLU A 106 19.30 -6.67 2.66
C GLU A 106 19.18 -6.56 1.13
N THR A 107 18.14 -7.13 0.50
CA THR A 107 17.92 -7.07 -0.95
C THR A 107 16.99 -5.95 -1.40
N TYR A 108 16.31 -5.26 -0.48
CA TYR A 108 15.40 -4.15 -0.76
C TYR A 108 15.57 -2.99 0.21
N HIS A 109 15.52 -1.78 -0.31
CA HIS A 109 15.36 -0.57 0.50
C HIS A 109 14.01 0.09 0.24
N THR A 110 13.54 0.87 1.21
CA THR A 110 12.28 1.60 1.11
C THR A 110 12.54 3.09 0.88
N VAL A 111 11.87 3.65 -0.13
CA VAL A 111 11.85 5.09 -0.42
C VAL A 111 10.52 5.66 0.04
N LEU A 112 10.56 6.62 0.96
CA LEU A 112 9.40 7.37 1.44
C LEU A 112 9.45 8.77 0.85
N GLN A 113 8.37 9.15 0.16
CA GLN A 113 8.20 10.47 -0.44
C GLN A 113 6.96 11.12 0.17
N GLU A 114 7.18 12.05 1.10
CA GLU A 114 6.12 12.75 1.82
C GLU A 114 5.82 14.10 1.16
N LEU A 115 4.52 14.38 1.01
CA LEU A 115 4.01 15.66 0.54
C LEU A 115 2.87 16.11 1.45
N GLU A 116 3.01 17.31 2.03
CA GLU A 116 1.90 17.97 2.72
C GLU A 116 0.84 18.40 1.70
N VAL A 117 -0.41 18.09 2.00
CA VAL A 117 -1.56 18.39 1.15
C VAL A 117 -2.66 19.07 1.96
N SER A 118 -3.69 19.58 1.31
CA SER A 118 -4.84 20.09 2.06
C SER A 118 -5.58 18.94 2.76
N PRO A 119 -6.26 19.22 3.90
CA PRO A 119 -7.09 18.21 4.57
C PRO A 119 -8.10 17.55 3.64
N GLU A 120 -8.67 18.29 2.70
CA GLU A 120 -9.67 17.82 1.74
C GLU A 120 -9.05 16.80 0.76
N VAL A 121 -7.81 17.03 0.32
CA VAL A 121 -7.09 16.11 -0.57
C VAL A 121 -6.72 14.83 0.18
N ALA A 122 -6.25 14.91 1.42
CA ALA A 122 -5.96 13.73 2.23
C ALA A 122 -7.23 12.92 2.51
N GLU A 123 -8.35 13.59 2.79
CA GLU A 123 -9.63 12.93 3.04
C GLU A 123 -10.19 12.27 1.78
N LEU A 124 -10.03 12.90 0.61
CA LEU A 124 -10.38 12.29 -0.67
C LEU A 124 -9.51 11.05 -0.95
N ALA A 125 -8.20 11.11 -0.68
CA ALA A 125 -7.32 9.95 -0.82
C ALA A 125 -7.75 8.78 0.06
N LEU A 126 -8.11 9.06 1.33
CA LEU A 126 -8.64 8.06 2.25
C LEU A 126 -9.93 7.42 1.70
N LYS A 127 -10.85 8.23 1.20
CA LYS A 127 -12.11 7.77 0.60
C LYS A 127 -11.88 6.93 -0.64
N GLU A 128 -11.01 7.36 -1.54
CA GLU A 128 -10.68 6.63 -2.78
C GLU A 128 -10.02 5.27 -2.46
N ALA A 129 -9.10 5.22 -1.48
CA ALA A 129 -8.48 3.97 -1.04
C ALA A 129 -9.51 3.02 -0.41
N ALA A 130 -10.38 3.52 0.49
CA ALA A 130 -11.42 2.72 1.12
C ALA A 130 -12.46 2.17 0.11
N ALA A 131 -12.73 2.90 -0.97
CA ALA A 131 -13.67 2.50 -2.01
C ALA A 131 -13.05 1.61 -3.10
N TYR A 132 -11.73 1.51 -3.17
CA TYR A 132 -11.05 0.79 -4.25
C TYR A 132 -11.31 -0.72 -4.21
N GLY A 133 -11.35 -1.29 -3.01
CA GLY A 133 -11.51 -2.73 -2.82
C GLY A 133 -10.17 -3.49 -2.91
N ALA A 134 -10.22 -4.80 -2.70
CA ALA A 134 -9.04 -5.66 -2.72
C ALA A 134 -8.35 -5.67 -4.10
N VAL A 135 -7.02 -5.71 -4.11
CA VAL A 135 -6.19 -5.58 -5.31
C VAL A 135 -5.54 -6.90 -5.68
N SER A 136 -5.59 -7.27 -6.95
CA SER A 136 -4.92 -8.47 -7.47
C SER A 136 -3.40 -8.34 -7.37
N LYS A 137 -2.69 -9.47 -7.22
CA LYS A 137 -1.23 -9.53 -7.21
C LYS A 137 -0.64 -8.80 -8.43
N ALA A 138 0.49 -8.13 -8.22
CA ALA A 138 1.20 -7.29 -9.19
C ALA A 138 0.50 -5.98 -9.61
N ALA A 139 -0.67 -5.62 -9.07
CA ALA A 139 -1.36 -4.37 -9.40
C ALA A 139 -1.18 -3.25 -8.34
N CYS A 140 -0.23 -3.39 -7.41
CA CYS A 140 0.02 -2.43 -6.34
C CYS A 140 0.25 -1.00 -6.85
N SER A 141 1.14 -0.83 -7.82
CA SER A 141 1.42 0.49 -8.37
C SER A 141 0.28 1.02 -9.24
N GLN A 142 -0.39 0.14 -9.98
CA GLN A 142 -1.52 0.53 -10.82
C GLN A 142 -2.68 1.06 -9.97
N SER A 143 -3.03 0.40 -8.88
CA SER A 143 -4.08 0.87 -7.97
C SER A 143 -3.69 2.17 -7.26
N THR A 144 -2.48 2.25 -6.71
CA THR A 144 -1.99 3.45 -6.03
C THR A 144 -1.90 4.65 -6.97
N SER A 145 -1.33 4.49 -8.17
CA SER A 145 -1.26 5.58 -9.15
C SER A 145 -2.65 6.00 -9.68
N THR A 146 -3.60 5.07 -9.75
CA THR A 146 -5.00 5.39 -10.08
C THR A 146 -5.64 6.24 -8.99
N ILE A 147 -5.47 5.89 -7.71
CA ILE A 147 -5.96 6.71 -6.59
C ILE A 147 -5.37 8.11 -6.68
N LEU A 148 -4.04 8.21 -6.77
CA LEU A 148 -3.34 9.50 -6.85
C LEU A 148 -3.84 10.34 -8.02
N SER A 149 -4.01 9.79 -9.21
CA SER A 149 -4.45 10.53 -10.40
C SER A 149 -5.84 11.15 -10.30
N ARG A 150 -6.65 10.71 -9.33
CA ARG A 150 -8.00 11.25 -9.06
C ARG A 150 -8.00 12.41 -8.06
N LEU A 151 -6.86 12.70 -7.44
CA LEU A 151 -6.76 13.75 -6.44
C LEU A 151 -6.49 15.09 -7.11
N PRO A 152 -7.13 16.18 -6.67
CA PRO A 152 -6.85 17.52 -7.15
C PRO A 152 -5.36 17.87 -7.01
N GLY A 153 -4.74 18.31 -8.10
CA GLY A 153 -3.32 18.65 -8.17
C GLY A 153 -2.39 17.48 -8.51
N PHE A 154 -2.92 16.25 -8.63
CA PHE A 154 -2.13 15.05 -8.96
C PHE A 154 -2.43 14.47 -10.34
N GLU A 155 -3.14 15.20 -11.19
CA GLU A 155 -3.61 14.78 -12.52
C GLU A 155 -2.46 14.43 -13.48
N SER A 156 -1.23 14.86 -13.18
CA SER A 156 -0.03 14.50 -13.94
C SER A 156 0.47 13.08 -13.69
N ILE A 157 -0.03 12.39 -12.64
CA ILE A 157 0.28 10.99 -12.38
C ILE A 157 -0.57 10.12 -13.30
N ASN A 158 0.07 9.31 -14.13
CA ASN A 158 -0.60 8.32 -14.95
C ASN A 158 -0.63 6.97 -14.27
N ALA A 159 -1.75 6.24 -14.40
CA ALA A 159 -1.86 4.86 -13.92
C ALA A 159 -0.79 3.97 -14.57
N THR A 160 -0.07 3.20 -13.74
CA THR A 160 1.05 2.37 -14.19
C THR A 160 1.27 1.17 -13.28
N PHE A 161 1.62 0.03 -13.86
CA PHE A 161 2.04 -1.17 -13.12
C PHE A 161 3.47 -1.10 -12.56
N PHE A 162 4.23 -0.03 -12.84
CA PHE A 162 5.62 0.08 -12.48
C PHE A 162 5.83 1.00 -11.27
N PRO A 163 6.15 0.48 -10.07
CA PRO A 163 6.35 1.27 -8.85
C PRO A 163 7.32 2.44 -9.02
N LYS A 164 8.43 2.20 -9.73
CA LYS A 164 9.42 3.25 -9.97
C LYS A 164 8.87 4.42 -10.81
N ARG A 165 7.96 4.17 -11.76
CA ARG A 165 7.34 5.25 -12.55
C ARG A 165 6.43 6.12 -11.69
N THR A 166 5.67 5.52 -10.78
CA THR A 166 4.85 6.25 -9.81
C THR A 166 5.75 7.09 -8.88
N MET A 167 6.83 6.49 -8.36
CA MET A 167 7.82 7.15 -7.53
C MET A 167 8.46 8.36 -8.23
N ASP A 168 8.92 8.19 -9.48
CA ASP A 168 9.57 9.25 -10.26
C ASP A 168 8.57 10.38 -10.63
N ALA A 169 7.29 10.06 -10.83
CA ALA A 169 6.25 11.04 -11.06
C ALA A 169 5.93 11.83 -9.79
N PHE A 170 5.79 11.16 -8.66
CA PHE A 170 5.50 11.77 -7.36
C PHE A 170 6.64 12.69 -6.89
N ALA A 171 7.89 12.33 -7.18
CA ALA A 171 9.07 13.14 -6.85
C ALA A 171 9.06 14.55 -7.49
N LYS A 172 8.27 14.77 -8.53
CA LYS A 172 8.22 16.05 -9.27
C LYS A 172 7.32 17.09 -8.61
N PHE A 173 6.50 16.71 -7.63
CA PHE A 173 5.65 17.68 -6.94
C PHE A 173 6.49 18.60 -6.05
N PRO A 174 6.23 19.91 -6.08
CA PRO A 174 6.92 20.86 -5.21
C PRO A 174 6.67 20.52 -3.73
N GLY A 175 7.73 20.53 -2.94
CA GLY A 175 7.64 20.28 -1.49
C GLY A 175 7.76 18.81 -1.08
N VAL A 176 7.89 17.87 -2.02
CA VAL A 176 8.15 16.47 -1.70
C VAL A 176 9.45 16.31 -0.93
N LYS A 177 9.35 15.72 0.26
CA LYS A 177 10.49 15.34 1.10
C LYS A 177 10.76 13.85 0.89
N THR A 178 11.98 13.50 0.47
CA THR A 178 12.35 12.10 0.21
C THR A 178 13.31 11.57 1.25
N ARG A 179 13.01 10.40 1.81
CA ARG A 179 13.88 9.66 2.72
C ARG A 179 14.03 8.22 2.21
N LYS A 180 15.23 7.67 2.30
CA LYS A 180 15.51 6.25 2.03
C LYS A 180 15.84 5.54 3.33
N VAL A 181 15.34 4.33 3.47
CA VAL A 181 15.59 3.45 4.61
C VAL A 181 16.26 2.20 4.10
N PHE A 182 17.39 1.86 4.69
CA PHE A 182 18.15 0.64 4.43
C PHE A 182 18.34 -0.10 5.75
N ASP A 183 18.34 -1.41 5.68
CA ASP A 183 18.78 -2.27 6.77
C ASP A 183 19.52 -3.50 6.23
N ASN A 184 19.98 -4.36 7.12
CA ASN A 184 20.66 -5.61 6.80
C ASN A 184 19.87 -6.83 7.27
N ASP A 185 18.57 -6.66 7.50
CA ASP A 185 17.70 -7.77 7.90
C ASP A 185 17.60 -8.80 6.79
N PRO A 186 17.51 -10.10 7.14
CA PRO A 186 17.35 -11.17 6.17
C PRO A 186 16.11 -10.97 5.28
N ASP A 187 16.16 -11.51 4.06
CA ASP A 187 15.03 -11.48 3.14
C ASP A 187 13.79 -12.24 3.65
N ASP A 188 14.00 -13.27 4.47
CA ASP A 188 12.91 -13.93 5.19
C ASP A 188 12.43 -13.04 6.34
N ASN A 189 11.35 -12.32 6.09
CA ASN A 189 10.69 -11.44 7.06
C ASN A 189 9.47 -12.08 7.74
N SER A 190 9.27 -13.39 7.58
CA SER A 190 8.15 -14.12 8.20
C SER A 190 8.11 -13.98 9.73
N ALA A 191 9.28 -13.88 10.38
CA ALA A 191 9.38 -13.65 11.81
C ALA A 191 8.90 -12.24 12.26
N LYS A 192 8.75 -11.28 11.34
CA LYS A 192 8.23 -9.94 11.62
C LYS A 192 6.70 -9.90 11.57
N LEU A 193 6.07 -10.94 11.05
CA LEU A 193 4.62 -11.10 11.08
C LEU A 193 4.20 -11.77 12.40
N PRO A 194 3.05 -11.39 12.98
CA PRO A 194 2.49 -12.11 14.12
C PRO A 194 2.22 -13.58 13.77
N ALA A 195 2.50 -14.49 14.72
CA ALA A 195 2.16 -15.89 14.54
C ALA A 195 0.64 -16.06 14.36
N GLY A 196 0.21 -16.63 13.24
CA GLY A 196 -1.20 -16.96 12.96
C GLY A 196 -1.91 -16.07 11.95
N GLY A 197 -1.17 -15.41 11.03
CA GLY A 197 -1.74 -14.83 9.82
C GLY A 197 -2.03 -15.88 8.76
#